data_79499e45b3e9bea1f0f94618e8aa5add
#
_entry.id   79499e45b3e9bea1f0f94618e8aa5add
#
_cell.length_a   1.000
_cell.length_b   1.000
_cell.length_c   1.000
_cell.angle_alpha   90.00
_cell.angle_beta   90.00
_cell.angle_gamma   90.00
#
_symmetry.space_group_name_H-M   'P 1'
#
loop_
_entity.id
_entity.type
_entity.pdbx_description
1 polymer ?
#
loop_
_entity_poly.entity_id
_entity_poly.type
_entity_poly.pdbx_seq_one_letter_code
_entity_poly.pdbx_strand_id
1 'polypeptide(L)'
;ATEIGVTLPKFVSPFLSKEFKRRMKATTEFAVSFNYQERPEYTRIIAGAAWKYKWNNRQNTVRRTFDLLDINYVYLPNSTIDFIDQIAPSNPLLRYSYEDHFIMKMGYTYYRTNKRIATTTLRKYVLQPSVYSLRASIETAGNLLYGLSNALGQKREDGAYKLFDIQYSQYVKGEIDYTYLRNFNTRNSIAFHAGFGI
;
A
#
# COMPACT_ATOMS: atom_id res chain seq x y z
N ALA A 1 8.32 8.47 -16.07
CA ALA A 1 7.62 7.40 -15.33
C ALA A 1 6.59 6.74 -16.25
N THR A 2 6.53 5.43 -16.25
CA THR A 2 5.55 4.65 -17.02
C THR A 2 4.92 3.64 -16.09
N GLU A 3 3.59 3.51 -16.14
CA GLU A 3 2.84 2.52 -15.38
C GLU A 3 1.85 1.82 -16.31
N ILE A 4 1.79 0.50 -16.22
CA ILE A 4 0.85 -0.34 -16.96
C ILE A 4 0.11 -1.18 -15.96
N GLY A 5 -1.23 -1.10 -15.97
CA GLY A 5 -2.09 -1.83 -15.06
C GLY A 5 -3.22 -2.56 -15.77
N VAL A 6 -3.59 -3.71 -15.25
CA VAL A 6 -4.74 -4.51 -15.69
C VAL A 6 -5.66 -4.74 -14.50
N THR A 7 -6.93 -4.35 -14.66
CA THR A 7 -7.98 -4.57 -13.66
C THR A 7 -8.97 -5.58 -14.17
N LEU A 8 -9.11 -6.71 -13.47
CA LEU A 8 -10.06 -7.76 -13.79
C LEU A 8 -11.25 -7.70 -12.80
N PRO A 9 -12.50 -7.63 -13.27
CA PRO A 9 -13.70 -7.51 -12.42
C PRO A 9 -14.09 -8.85 -11.76
N LYS A 10 -13.11 -9.58 -11.24
CA LYS A 10 -13.26 -10.88 -10.56
C LYS A 10 -12.06 -11.18 -9.68
N PHE A 11 -12.23 -12.08 -8.72
CA PHE A 11 -11.09 -12.69 -8.03
C PHE A 11 -10.34 -13.66 -8.96
N VAL A 12 -9.10 -13.34 -9.28
CA VAL A 12 -8.17 -14.24 -9.97
C VAL A 12 -7.29 -14.88 -8.89
N SER A 13 -7.79 -15.92 -8.24
CA SER A 13 -7.04 -16.66 -7.23
C SER A 13 -7.35 -18.15 -7.36
N PRO A 14 -6.36 -19.02 -7.38
CA PRO A 14 -6.57 -20.47 -7.39
C PRO A 14 -7.11 -21.00 -6.03
N PHE A 15 -6.88 -20.25 -4.93
CA PHE A 15 -7.13 -20.71 -3.56
C PHE A 15 -8.55 -20.40 -3.03
N LEU A 16 -9.32 -19.53 -3.70
CA LEU A 16 -10.64 -19.12 -3.24
C LEU A 16 -11.75 -19.97 -3.87
N SER A 17 -12.74 -20.37 -3.06
CA SER A 17 -13.89 -21.14 -3.54
C SER A 17 -14.73 -20.36 -4.55
N LYS A 18 -15.39 -21.07 -5.48
CA LYS A 18 -16.26 -20.46 -6.49
C LYS A 18 -17.45 -19.72 -5.87
N GLU A 19 -17.97 -20.20 -4.75
CA GLU A 19 -19.09 -19.58 -4.02
C GLU A 19 -18.70 -18.25 -3.40
N PHE A 20 -17.51 -18.17 -2.78
CA PHE A 20 -16.97 -16.93 -2.22
C PHE A 20 -16.79 -15.88 -3.31
N LYS A 21 -16.19 -16.27 -4.45
CA LYS A 21 -15.97 -15.37 -5.60
C LYS A 21 -17.28 -14.78 -6.14
N ARG A 22 -18.39 -15.54 -6.10
CA ARG A 22 -19.69 -15.14 -6.65
C ARG A 22 -20.50 -14.21 -5.74
N ARG A 23 -20.24 -14.23 -4.43
CA ARG A 23 -20.98 -13.44 -3.42
C ARG A 23 -20.51 -11.99 -3.30
N MET A 24 -19.30 -11.70 -3.74
CA MET A 24 -18.68 -10.37 -3.54
C MET A 24 -18.39 -9.67 -4.87
N LYS A 25 -18.58 -8.35 -4.88
CA LYS A 25 -18.06 -7.50 -5.95
C LYS A 25 -16.56 -7.36 -5.73
N ALA A 26 -15.80 -8.11 -6.47
CA ALA A 26 -14.36 -8.15 -6.32
C ALA A 26 -13.65 -7.75 -7.61
N THR A 27 -12.49 -7.16 -7.45
CA THR A 27 -11.56 -6.86 -8.53
C THR A 27 -10.17 -7.37 -8.16
N THR A 28 -9.45 -7.82 -9.17
CA THR A 28 -8.02 -8.12 -9.08
C THR A 28 -7.27 -7.11 -9.94
N GLU A 29 -6.29 -6.48 -9.36
CA GLU A 29 -5.45 -5.49 -10.04
C GLU A 29 -4.01 -5.99 -10.09
N PHE A 30 -3.43 -5.92 -11.27
CA PHE A 30 -2.00 -6.11 -11.54
C PHE A 30 -1.47 -4.81 -12.09
N ALA A 31 -0.38 -4.33 -11.54
CA ALA A 31 0.29 -3.14 -12.04
C ALA A 31 1.79 -3.37 -12.09
N VAL A 32 2.44 -2.81 -13.10
CA VAL A 32 3.90 -2.74 -13.22
C VAL A 32 4.26 -1.30 -13.50
N SER A 33 5.21 -0.78 -12.75
CA SER A 33 5.68 0.60 -12.88
C SER A 33 7.18 0.63 -13.12
N PHE A 34 7.61 1.57 -13.93
CA PHE A 34 9.01 1.85 -14.21
C PHE A 34 9.23 3.35 -14.23
N ASN A 35 10.21 3.81 -13.49
CA ASN A 35 10.60 5.21 -13.43
C ASN A 35 12.12 5.33 -13.54
N TYR A 36 12.57 6.08 -14.51
CA TYR A 36 13.97 6.43 -14.71
C TYR A 36 14.15 7.92 -14.44
N GLN A 37 15.06 8.24 -13.56
CA GLN A 37 15.42 9.60 -13.18
C GLN A 37 16.91 9.79 -13.35
N GLU A 38 17.29 10.77 -14.13
CA GLU A 38 18.67 11.18 -14.32
C GLU A 38 18.86 12.60 -13.81
N ARG A 39 19.82 12.78 -12.94
CA ARG A 39 20.26 14.04 -12.38
C ARG A 39 21.79 14.11 -12.47
N PRO A 40 22.38 15.31 -12.43
CA PRO A 40 23.85 15.45 -12.47
C PRO A 40 24.55 14.67 -11.38
N GLU A 41 23.89 14.48 -10.21
CA GLU A 41 24.49 13.88 -9.03
C GLU A 41 24.23 12.37 -8.95
N TYR A 42 23.15 11.87 -9.56
CA TYR A 42 22.77 10.45 -9.50
C TYR A 42 21.83 10.03 -10.63
N THR A 43 21.89 8.76 -10.95
CA THR A 43 20.89 8.09 -11.78
C THR A 43 20.10 7.14 -10.88
N ARG A 44 18.77 7.21 -10.93
CA ARG A 44 17.88 6.38 -10.12
C ARG A 44 16.86 5.65 -10.98
N ILE A 45 16.81 4.35 -10.83
CA ILE A 45 15.82 3.48 -11.46
C ILE A 45 14.89 2.94 -10.38
N ILE A 46 13.58 3.11 -10.59
CA ILE A 46 12.56 2.54 -9.70
C ILE A 46 11.70 1.62 -10.53
N ALA A 47 11.70 0.34 -10.19
CA ALA A 47 10.82 -0.65 -10.77
C ALA A 47 9.85 -1.18 -9.72
N GLY A 48 8.57 -1.27 -10.07
CA GLY A 48 7.52 -1.73 -9.17
C GLY A 48 6.63 -2.78 -9.80
N ALA A 49 6.12 -3.70 -8.98
CA ALA A 49 5.10 -4.66 -9.38
C ALA A 49 4.09 -4.82 -8.23
N ALA A 50 2.82 -4.74 -8.55
CA ALA A 50 1.76 -4.83 -7.56
C ALA A 50 0.69 -5.85 -7.97
N TRP A 51 0.22 -6.63 -6.99
CA TRP A 51 -0.89 -7.54 -7.13
C TRP A 51 -1.85 -7.31 -5.95
N LYS A 52 -3.04 -6.77 -6.26
CA LYS A 52 -4.02 -6.33 -5.27
C LYS A 52 -5.38 -6.96 -5.50
N TYR A 53 -6.03 -7.32 -4.42
CA TYR A 53 -7.42 -7.73 -4.40
C TYR A 53 -8.25 -6.66 -3.70
N LYS A 54 -9.34 -6.23 -4.34
CA LYS A 54 -10.31 -5.30 -3.74
C LYS A 54 -11.68 -5.93 -3.78
N TRP A 55 -12.42 -5.88 -2.69
CA TRP A 55 -13.80 -6.35 -2.64
C TRP A 55 -14.65 -5.52 -1.70
N ASN A 56 -15.90 -5.37 -2.11
CA ASN A 56 -16.89 -4.56 -1.41
C ASN A 56 -18.09 -5.43 -1.05
N ASN A 57 -18.83 -5.04 0.00
CA ASN A 57 -20.16 -5.58 0.21
C ASN A 57 -21.13 -5.00 -0.83
N ARG A 58 -22.35 -5.58 -0.93
CA ARG A 58 -23.37 -5.15 -1.90
C ARG A 58 -23.76 -3.67 -1.76
N GLN A 59 -23.70 -3.12 -0.55
CA GLN A 59 -24.07 -1.74 -0.22
C GLN A 59 -22.91 -0.74 -0.37
N ASN A 60 -21.72 -1.18 -0.72
CA ASN A 60 -20.49 -0.39 -0.76
C ASN A 60 -20.16 0.35 0.56
N THR A 61 -20.69 -0.12 1.68
CA THR A 61 -20.41 0.44 3.02
C THR A 61 -19.19 -0.19 3.66
N VAL A 62 -18.77 -1.35 3.19
CA VAL A 62 -17.54 -2.02 3.63
C VAL A 62 -16.69 -2.32 2.40
N ARG A 63 -15.44 -1.87 2.43
CA ARG A 63 -14.42 -2.13 1.42
C ARG A 63 -13.23 -2.82 2.07
N ARG A 64 -12.67 -3.78 1.40
CA ARG A 64 -11.48 -4.47 1.83
C ARG A 64 -10.50 -4.51 0.68
N THR A 65 -9.25 -4.21 0.99
CA THR A 65 -8.14 -4.32 0.05
C THR A 65 -7.10 -5.25 0.65
N PHE A 66 -6.65 -6.20 -0.13
CA PHE A 66 -5.55 -7.07 0.23
C PHE A 66 -4.46 -6.91 -0.82
N ASP A 67 -3.37 -6.28 -0.43
CA ASP A 67 -2.17 -6.16 -1.22
C ASP A 67 -1.37 -7.45 -1.00
N LEU A 68 -1.53 -8.41 -1.94
CA LEU A 68 -0.87 -9.71 -1.85
C LEU A 68 0.62 -9.57 -2.09
N LEU A 69 0.99 -8.70 -3.01
CA LEU A 69 2.36 -8.43 -3.39
C LEU A 69 2.47 -6.97 -3.83
N ASP A 70 3.40 -6.26 -3.25
CA ASP A 70 3.78 -4.91 -3.68
C ASP A 70 5.31 -4.82 -3.57
N ILE A 71 5.97 -4.92 -4.72
CA ILE A 71 7.42 -4.89 -4.85
C ILE A 71 7.84 -3.51 -5.32
N ASN A 72 8.79 -2.92 -4.62
CA ASN A 72 9.48 -1.71 -5.02
C ASN A 72 10.99 -1.96 -4.98
N TYR A 73 11.59 -1.92 -6.14
CA TYR A 73 13.02 -2.03 -6.34
C TYR A 73 13.58 -0.68 -6.74
N VAL A 74 14.45 -0.14 -5.95
CA VAL A 74 15.16 1.12 -6.19
C VAL A 74 16.62 0.77 -6.43
N TYR A 75 17.13 1.15 -7.59
CA TYR A 75 18.51 0.92 -8.00
C TYR A 75 19.19 2.22 -8.42
N LEU A 76 20.37 2.47 -7.88
CA LEU A 76 21.18 3.64 -8.17
C LEU A 76 22.50 3.22 -8.84
N PRO A 77 22.51 3.02 -10.17
CA PRO A 77 23.71 2.56 -10.89
C PRO A 77 24.88 3.54 -10.84
N ASN A 78 24.59 4.82 -10.71
CA ASN A 78 25.58 5.88 -10.62
C ASN A 78 25.20 6.84 -9.49
N SER A 79 25.83 6.73 -8.34
CA SER A 79 25.85 7.77 -7.31
C SER A 79 27.29 8.21 -7.13
N THR A 80 27.54 9.51 -7.23
CA THR A 80 28.87 10.05 -6.95
C THR A 80 29.12 9.91 -5.47
N ILE A 81 30.14 9.15 -5.06
CA ILE A 81 30.52 8.95 -3.65
C ILE A 81 30.68 10.31 -2.95
N ASP A 82 31.27 11.28 -3.64
CA ASP A 82 31.43 12.67 -3.16
C ASP A 82 30.09 13.35 -2.82
N PHE A 83 29.03 13.04 -3.57
CA PHE A 83 27.69 13.60 -3.32
C PHE A 83 27.10 13.08 -2.00
N ILE A 84 27.23 11.79 -1.75
CA ILE A 84 26.73 11.16 -0.51
C ILE A 84 27.52 11.67 0.69
N ASP A 85 28.84 11.78 0.58
CA ASP A 85 29.71 12.24 1.65
C ASP A 85 29.59 13.74 1.92
N GLN A 86 29.25 14.56 0.92
CA GLN A 86 29.00 15.99 1.09
C GLN A 86 27.63 16.31 1.69
N ILE A 87 26.58 15.56 1.30
CA ILE A 87 25.21 15.85 1.76
C ILE A 87 24.89 15.15 3.08
N ALA A 88 25.48 14.00 3.34
CA ALA A 88 25.10 13.17 4.48
C ALA A 88 26.27 12.73 5.37
N PRO A 89 27.25 13.58 5.68
CA PRO A 89 28.38 13.15 6.52
C PRO A 89 27.95 12.76 7.94
N SER A 90 26.77 13.20 8.39
CA SER A 90 26.25 12.98 9.75
C SER A 90 24.79 12.52 9.83
N ASN A 91 24.10 12.28 8.70
CA ASN A 91 22.71 11.87 8.71
C ASN A 91 22.50 10.48 8.05
N PRO A 92 22.44 9.40 8.87
CA PRO A 92 22.28 8.03 8.36
C PRO A 92 20.98 7.83 7.57
N LEU A 93 19.90 8.55 7.90
CA LEU A 93 18.62 8.45 7.21
C LEU A 93 18.71 9.00 5.78
N LEU A 94 19.45 10.08 5.60
CA LEU A 94 19.66 10.68 4.30
C LEU A 94 20.51 9.77 3.43
N ARG A 95 21.59 9.18 3.99
CA ARG A 95 22.45 8.21 3.31
C ARG A 95 21.65 7.00 2.84
N TYR A 96 20.80 6.45 3.71
CA TYR A 96 19.92 5.33 3.38
C TYR A 96 19.01 5.63 2.17
N SER A 97 18.60 6.87 1.96
CA SER A 97 17.76 7.28 0.82
C SER A 97 18.46 7.22 -0.54
N TYR A 98 19.79 7.10 -0.55
CA TYR A 98 20.63 7.00 -1.75
C TYR A 98 21.33 5.64 -1.91
N GLU A 99 20.85 4.64 -1.22
CA GLU A 99 21.27 3.24 -1.39
C GLU A 99 20.25 2.44 -2.20
N ASP A 100 20.68 1.28 -2.68
CA ASP A 100 19.78 0.34 -3.34
C ASP A 100 18.81 -0.26 -2.33
N HIS A 101 17.53 -0.29 -2.67
CA HIS A 101 16.50 -0.81 -1.80
C HIS A 101 15.62 -1.83 -2.50
N PHE A 102 15.37 -2.92 -1.82
CA PHE A 102 14.35 -3.88 -2.19
C PHE A 102 13.30 -3.95 -1.09
N ILE A 103 12.08 -3.53 -1.42
CA ILE A 103 10.95 -3.54 -0.50
C ILE A 103 9.87 -4.42 -1.09
N MET A 104 9.60 -5.55 -0.44
CA MET A 104 8.47 -6.42 -0.75
C MET A 104 7.50 -6.39 0.42
N LYS A 105 6.34 -5.84 0.19
CA LYS A 105 5.32 -5.65 1.22
C LYS A 105 4.03 -6.36 0.90
N MET A 106 3.32 -6.70 1.95
CA MET A 106 1.97 -7.22 1.96
C MET A 106 1.12 -6.36 2.89
N GLY A 107 -0.14 -6.17 2.55
CA GLY A 107 -0.99 -5.32 3.38
C GLY A 107 -2.46 -5.74 3.33
N TYR A 108 -3.17 -5.37 4.38
CA TYR A 108 -4.62 -5.51 4.45
C TYR A 108 -5.24 -4.22 4.95
N THR A 109 -6.19 -3.67 4.20
CA THR A 109 -6.94 -2.49 4.58
C THR A 109 -8.42 -2.82 4.68
N TYR A 110 -9.00 -2.49 5.82
CA TYR A 110 -10.42 -2.54 6.09
C TYR A 110 -10.97 -1.12 6.16
N TYR A 111 -12.02 -0.83 5.39
CA TYR A 111 -12.73 0.43 5.42
C TYR A 111 -14.22 0.19 5.63
N ARG A 112 -14.83 0.90 6.56
CA ARG A 112 -16.26 0.86 6.84
C ARG A 112 -16.83 2.26 6.96
N THR A 113 -18.01 2.48 6.38
CA THR A 113 -18.75 3.73 6.48
C THR A 113 -20.25 3.46 6.48
N ASN A 114 -21.01 4.36 7.10
CA ASN A 114 -22.47 4.37 7.00
C ASN A 114 -22.97 5.36 5.92
N LYS A 115 -22.05 6.01 5.19
CA LYS A 115 -22.41 6.95 4.11
C LYS A 115 -23.18 6.22 3.02
N ARG A 116 -24.42 6.64 2.79
CA ARG A 116 -25.26 6.10 1.71
C ARG A 116 -24.91 6.80 0.41
N ILE A 117 -24.61 6.04 -0.62
CA ILE A 117 -24.42 6.57 -1.98
C ILE A 117 -25.82 6.69 -2.58
N ALA A 118 -26.25 7.93 -2.88
CA ALA A 118 -27.48 8.14 -3.60
C ALA A 118 -27.36 7.59 -5.03
N THR A 119 -28.06 6.51 -5.31
CA THR A 119 -28.01 5.81 -6.62
C THR A 119 -29.02 6.32 -7.64
N THR A 120 -29.80 7.36 -7.31
CA THR A 120 -30.88 7.82 -8.20
C THR A 120 -30.90 9.34 -8.30
N THR A 121 -30.89 9.83 -9.52
CA THR A 121 -30.85 11.24 -9.94
C THR A 121 -32.10 12.05 -9.52
N LEU A 122 -33.12 11.43 -8.97
CA LEU A 122 -34.41 12.06 -8.63
C LEU A 122 -34.78 12.06 -7.15
N ARG A 123 -33.88 11.60 -6.25
CA ARG A 123 -34.17 11.67 -4.82
C ARG A 123 -33.71 12.99 -4.23
N LYS A 124 -34.71 13.74 -3.73
CA LYS A 124 -34.57 14.84 -2.79
C LYS A 124 -33.38 14.59 -1.83
N TYR A 125 -32.47 15.50 -1.76
CA TYR A 125 -31.28 15.42 -0.94
C TYR A 125 -31.67 15.17 0.53
N VAL A 126 -31.67 13.93 0.97
CA VAL A 126 -31.91 13.61 2.37
C VAL A 126 -30.57 13.77 3.10
N LEU A 127 -30.48 14.83 3.88
CA LEU A 127 -29.33 15.07 4.73
C LEU A 127 -29.19 13.93 5.74
N GLN A 128 -28.10 13.17 5.66
CA GLN A 128 -27.81 12.14 6.64
C GLN A 128 -27.31 12.83 7.93
N PRO A 129 -27.99 12.66 9.08
CA PRO A 129 -27.68 13.41 10.30
C PRO A 129 -26.28 13.10 10.86
N SER A 130 -25.80 11.88 10.64
CA SER A 130 -24.44 11.50 11.03
C SER A 130 -23.82 10.56 10.00
N VAL A 131 -22.56 10.80 9.70
CA VAL A 131 -21.74 9.96 8.84
C VAL A 131 -20.47 9.60 9.57
N TYR A 132 -20.10 8.34 9.58
CA TYR A 132 -18.80 7.92 10.07
C TYR A 132 -18.03 7.12 9.03
N SER A 133 -16.71 7.13 9.15
CA SER A 133 -15.83 6.19 8.45
C SER A 133 -14.75 5.70 9.40
N LEU A 134 -14.46 4.42 9.31
CA LEU A 134 -13.36 3.74 9.98
C LEU A 134 -12.47 3.10 8.91
N ARG A 135 -11.19 3.43 8.95
CA ARG A 135 -10.16 2.75 8.18
C ARG A 135 -9.18 2.11 9.15
N ALA A 136 -8.89 0.84 8.95
CA ALA A 136 -7.84 0.14 9.67
C ALA A 136 -6.97 -0.57 8.64
N SER A 137 -5.66 -0.42 8.76
CA SER A 137 -4.68 -1.05 7.87
C SER A 137 -3.54 -1.65 8.65
N ILE A 138 -3.07 -2.78 8.16
CA ILE A 138 -1.84 -3.42 8.58
C ILE A 138 -0.98 -3.68 7.35
N GLU A 139 0.29 -3.35 7.43
CA GLU A 139 1.28 -3.56 6.37
C GLU A 139 2.50 -4.24 6.97
N THR A 140 3.05 -5.19 6.26
CA THR A 140 4.29 -5.87 6.63
C THR A 140 5.21 -5.94 5.42
N ALA A 141 6.47 -5.60 5.62
CA ALA A 141 7.50 -5.69 4.59
C ALA A 141 8.61 -6.67 5.02
N GLY A 142 9.17 -7.40 4.05
CA GLY A 142 10.31 -8.30 4.24
C GLY A 142 10.03 -9.57 5.05
N ASN A 143 8.99 -9.61 5.87
CA ASN A 143 8.73 -10.75 6.76
C ASN A 143 8.44 -12.06 6.01
N LEU A 144 7.77 -11.98 4.84
CA LEU A 144 7.55 -13.15 3.99
C LEU A 144 8.89 -13.68 3.44
N LEU A 145 9.74 -12.78 2.94
CA LEU A 145 11.07 -13.14 2.44
C LEU A 145 11.93 -13.73 3.54
N TYR A 146 11.90 -13.13 4.74
CA TYR A 146 12.59 -13.65 5.91
C TYR A 146 12.16 -15.08 6.24
N GLY A 147 10.85 -15.33 6.28
CA GLY A 147 10.30 -16.65 6.52
C GLY A 147 10.73 -17.68 5.46
N LEU A 148 10.70 -17.30 4.17
CA LEU A 148 11.15 -18.15 3.08
C LEU A 148 12.66 -18.40 3.12
N SER A 149 13.47 -17.38 3.34
CA SER A 149 14.93 -17.50 3.44
C SER A 149 15.34 -18.43 4.60
N ASN A 150 14.66 -18.31 5.73
CA ASN A 150 14.88 -19.18 6.88
C ASN A 150 14.47 -20.64 6.58
N ALA A 151 13.31 -20.85 5.92
CA ALA A 151 12.83 -22.18 5.54
C ALA A 151 13.70 -22.86 4.49
N LEU A 152 14.33 -22.08 3.59
CA LEU A 152 15.25 -22.58 2.56
C LEU A 152 16.68 -22.72 3.07
N GLY A 153 16.96 -22.41 4.35
CA GLY A 153 18.28 -22.57 4.95
C GLY A 153 19.34 -21.61 4.40
N GLN A 154 18.93 -20.44 3.89
CA GLN A 154 19.89 -19.44 3.43
C GLN A 154 20.77 -18.96 4.59
N LYS A 155 22.05 -18.75 4.31
CA LYS A 155 22.98 -18.19 5.30
C LYS A 155 22.77 -16.68 5.44
N ARG A 156 22.83 -16.20 6.68
CA ARG A 156 22.84 -14.76 6.97
C ARG A 156 24.24 -14.21 6.71
N GLU A 157 24.32 -13.12 5.96
CA GLU A 157 25.52 -12.32 5.82
C GLU A 157 25.33 -11.03 6.62
N ASP A 158 26.26 -10.68 7.48
CA ASP A 158 26.23 -9.50 8.37
C ASP A 158 24.93 -9.37 9.20
N GLY A 159 24.33 -10.53 9.57
CA GLY A 159 23.10 -10.57 10.39
C GLY A 159 21.81 -10.35 9.64
N ALA A 160 21.84 -10.08 8.32
CA ALA A 160 20.68 -9.87 7.48
C ALA A 160 20.64 -10.89 6.32
N TYR A 161 19.44 -11.12 5.79
CA TYR A 161 19.28 -11.83 4.52
C TYR A 161 19.33 -10.84 3.36
N LYS A 162 19.98 -11.24 2.30
CA LYS A 162 20.06 -10.46 1.06
C LYS A 162 19.28 -11.18 -0.05
N LEU A 163 18.63 -10.40 -0.90
CA LEU A 163 18.04 -10.85 -2.16
C LEU A 163 18.69 -10.05 -3.28
N PHE A 164 19.31 -10.73 -4.27
CA PHE A 164 20.09 -10.09 -5.34
C PHE A 164 21.22 -9.17 -4.79
N ASP A 165 21.89 -9.60 -3.72
CA ASP A 165 22.93 -8.85 -3.00
C ASP A 165 22.45 -7.56 -2.32
N ILE A 166 21.14 -7.30 -2.29
CA ILE A 166 20.53 -6.14 -1.66
C ILE A 166 19.81 -6.56 -0.39
N GLN A 167 20.09 -5.85 0.70
CA GLN A 167 19.37 -6.01 1.95
C GLN A 167 17.92 -5.54 1.78
N TYR A 168 16.95 -6.38 2.14
CA TYR A 168 15.55 -5.98 2.09
C TYR A 168 15.06 -5.37 3.41
N SER A 169 14.21 -4.36 3.29
CA SER A 169 13.60 -3.69 4.44
C SER A 169 12.61 -4.61 5.14
N GLN A 170 12.66 -4.65 6.46
CA GLN A 170 11.77 -5.44 7.31
C GLN A 170 11.07 -4.54 8.32
N TYR A 171 9.75 -4.48 8.24
CA TYR A 171 8.92 -3.73 9.20
C TYR A 171 7.49 -4.26 9.26
N VAL A 172 6.80 -3.85 10.31
CA VAL A 172 5.34 -3.99 10.46
C VAL A 172 4.77 -2.62 10.80
N LYS A 173 3.73 -2.21 10.10
CA LYS A 173 3.06 -0.94 10.29
C LYS A 173 1.57 -1.17 10.48
N GLY A 174 0.98 -0.49 11.46
CA GLY A 174 -0.45 -0.50 11.72
C GLY A 174 -1.00 0.92 11.76
N GLU A 175 -2.17 1.14 11.14
CA GLU A 175 -2.83 2.45 11.14
C GLU A 175 -4.33 2.28 11.35
N ILE A 176 -4.92 3.17 12.14
CA ILE A 176 -6.36 3.26 12.37
C ILE A 176 -6.76 4.73 12.25
N ASP A 177 -7.72 5.01 11.36
CA ASP A 177 -8.31 6.33 11.16
C ASP A 177 -9.81 6.26 11.41
N TYR A 178 -10.32 7.17 12.20
CA TYR A 178 -11.74 7.34 12.46
C TYR A 178 -12.18 8.75 12.14
N THR A 179 -13.21 8.89 11.33
CA THR A 179 -13.83 10.18 11.02
C THR A 179 -15.31 10.12 11.36
N TYR A 180 -15.80 11.15 12.03
CA TYR A 180 -17.21 11.31 12.36
C TYR A 180 -17.68 12.70 11.97
N LEU A 181 -18.75 12.76 11.17
CA LEU A 181 -19.40 13.98 10.73
C LEU A 181 -20.82 14.03 11.31
N ARG A 182 -21.15 15.11 12.01
CA ARG A 182 -22.50 15.42 12.48
C ARG A 182 -23.05 16.60 11.70
N ASN A 183 -24.14 16.39 10.98
CA ASN A 183 -24.90 17.44 10.32
C ASN A 183 -26.04 17.90 11.21
N PHE A 184 -26.08 19.17 11.55
CA PHE A 184 -27.16 19.77 12.33
C PHE A 184 -28.28 20.25 11.39
N ASN A 185 -27.89 20.85 10.29
CA ASN A 185 -28.78 21.31 9.22
C ASN A 185 -28.01 21.35 7.89
N THR A 186 -28.65 21.87 6.84
CA THR A 186 -28.03 21.97 5.50
C THR A 186 -26.84 22.93 5.41
N ARG A 187 -26.65 23.79 6.42
CA ARG A 187 -25.59 24.82 6.45
C ARG A 187 -24.51 24.56 7.49
N ASN A 188 -24.86 23.84 8.57
CA ASN A 188 -23.96 23.67 9.70
C ASN A 188 -23.67 22.19 9.95
N SER A 189 -22.39 21.87 10.04
CA SER A 189 -21.90 20.53 10.40
C SER A 189 -20.62 20.65 11.24
N ILE A 190 -20.33 19.61 12.00
CA ILE A 190 -19.07 19.44 12.71
C ILE A 190 -18.44 18.10 12.32
N ALA A 191 -17.14 18.11 12.11
CA ALA A 191 -16.37 16.92 11.78
C ALA A 191 -15.27 16.68 12.82
N PHE A 192 -15.11 15.42 13.21
CA PHE A 192 -14.01 14.94 14.05
C PHE A 192 -13.20 13.92 13.28
N HIS A 193 -11.90 14.02 13.41
CA HIS A 193 -10.96 13.02 12.87
C HIS A 193 -9.96 12.62 13.95
N ALA A 194 -9.75 11.33 14.10
CA ALA A 194 -8.72 10.77 14.96
C ALA A 194 -7.95 9.70 14.18
N GLY A 195 -6.63 9.77 14.23
CA GLY A 195 -5.74 8.82 13.61
C GLY A 195 -4.69 8.33 14.60
N PHE A 196 -4.36 7.05 14.52
CA PHE A 196 -3.28 6.42 15.26
C PHE A 196 -2.51 5.51 14.33
N GLY A 197 -1.18 5.55 14.43
CA GLY A 197 -0.27 4.70 13.66
C GLY A 197 0.98 4.32 14.44
N ILE A 198 1.48 3.13 14.15
CA ILE A 198 2.72 2.59 14.68
C ILE A 198 3.48 1.87 13.57
#